data_1ce623bd2369e4aecaabdd162e2373ff
#
_entry.id   1ce623bd2369e4aecaabdd162e2373ff
#
_cell.length_a   1.000
_cell.length_b   1.000
_cell.length_c   1.000
_cell.angle_alpha   90.00
_cell.angle_beta   90.00
_cell.angle_gamma   90.00
#
_symmetry.space_group_name_H-M   'P 1'
#
loop_
_entity.id
_entity.type
_entity.pdbx_description
1 polymer ?
#
loop_
_entity_poly.entity_id
_entity_poly.type
_entity_poly.pdbx_seq_one_letter_code
_entity_poly.pdbx_strand_id
1 'polypeptide(L)'
;MILIWVGCAEEPLRGCTNCNAVNFNEYANEDDDSCILINTARLGEYAVMDSTMDWSMTWWIYDYNVTIERDSCNYEGIKMINVGNKGNDLIITGKIIGDSLIIPSQFSSGYEIFETNGYFLNDSFFVQIMYLTPIFGDAYLKNLKGKKIINILN
;
A
#
# COMPACT_ATOMS: atom_id res chain seq x y z
N MET A 1 13.08 -60.24 -18.01
CA MET A 1 12.48 -59.64 -16.79
C MET A 1 12.52 -58.13 -16.98
N ILE A 2 11.40 -57.53 -17.36
CA ILE A 2 11.29 -56.10 -17.61
C ILE A 2 10.85 -55.47 -16.28
N LEU A 3 11.72 -54.66 -15.65
CA LEU A 3 11.40 -53.82 -14.51
C LEU A 3 10.67 -52.58 -15.01
N ILE A 4 9.32 -52.54 -14.81
CA ILE A 4 8.54 -51.33 -15.03
C ILE A 4 8.70 -50.48 -13.79
N TRP A 5 9.42 -49.36 -13.93
CA TRP A 5 9.43 -48.29 -12.93
C TRP A 5 8.09 -47.56 -13.05
N VAL A 6 7.17 -47.83 -12.12
CA VAL A 6 5.99 -46.99 -11.92
C VAL A 6 6.48 -45.78 -11.12
N GLY A 7 6.77 -44.72 -11.82
CA GLY A 7 7.01 -43.42 -11.16
C GLY A 7 5.72 -42.98 -10.51
N CYS A 8 5.70 -42.80 -9.18
CA CYS A 8 4.63 -42.13 -8.47
C CYS A 8 4.70 -40.67 -8.89
N ALA A 9 3.84 -40.25 -9.82
CA ALA A 9 3.62 -38.83 -10.07
C ALA A 9 2.84 -38.32 -8.86
N GLU A 10 3.46 -37.44 -8.05
CA GLU A 10 2.73 -36.72 -7.02
C GLU A 10 1.66 -35.87 -7.71
N GLU A 11 0.42 -36.01 -7.27
CA GLU A 11 -0.65 -35.14 -7.75
C GLU A 11 -0.36 -33.70 -7.33
N PRO A 12 -0.58 -32.73 -8.23
CA PRO A 12 -0.36 -31.32 -7.89
C PRO A 12 -1.28 -30.90 -6.76
N LEU A 13 -0.70 -30.23 -5.77
CA LEU A 13 -1.48 -29.62 -4.70
C LEU A 13 -2.07 -28.30 -5.22
N ARG A 14 -3.40 -28.31 -5.39
CA ARG A 14 -4.14 -27.15 -5.91
C ARG A 14 -4.51 -26.19 -4.80
N GLY A 15 -4.52 -24.89 -5.11
CA GLY A 15 -4.91 -23.83 -4.22
C GLY A 15 -4.50 -22.47 -4.76
N CYS A 16 -4.87 -21.40 -4.04
CA CYS A 16 -4.44 -20.06 -4.43
C CYS A 16 -2.92 -19.89 -4.32
N THR A 17 -2.25 -19.61 -5.43
CA THR A 17 -0.80 -19.38 -5.49
C THR A 17 -0.42 -17.89 -5.43
N ASN A 18 -1.40 -16.99 -5.40
CA ASN A 18 -1.15 -15.54 -5.31
C ASN A 18 -0.92 -15.13 -3.85
N CYS A 19 0.30 -14.77 -3.51
CA CYS A 19 0.70 -14.38 -2.15
C CYS A 19 0.01 -13.09 -1.64
N ASN A 20 -0.70 -12.35 -2.49
CA ASN A 20 -1.51 -11.21 -2.10
C ASN A 20 -2.97 -11.58 -1.79
N ALA A 21 -3.33 -12.83 -1.87
CA ALA A 21 -4.67 -13.30 -1.53
C ALA A 21 -4.77 -13.67 -0.04
N VAL A 22 -5.96 -13.47 0.53
CA VAL A 22 -6.27 -13.86 1.93
C VAL A 22 -6.11 -15.35 2.15
N ASN A 23 -6.45 -16.14 1.13
CA ASN A 23 -6.41 -17.59 1.14
C ASN A 23 -5.19 -18.16 0.40
N PHE A 24 -4.07 -17.41 0.35
CA PHE A 24 -2.82 -17.91 -0.19
C PHE A 24 -2.40 -19.22 0.48
N ASN A 25 -2.04 -20.20 -0.34
CA ASN A 25 -1.51 -21.47 0.12
C ASN A 25 -0.07 -21.65 -0.37
N GLU A 26 0.90 -21.50 0.53
CA GLU A 26 2.33 -21.62 0.22
C GLU A 26 2.74 -23.00 -0.29
N TYR A 27 1.93 -24.02 -0.04
CA TYR A 27 2.20 -25.40 -0.48
C TYR A 27 1.57 -25.70 -1.85
N ALA A 28 0.66 -24.85 -2.35
CA ALA A 28 0.06 -25.04 -3.66
C ALA A 28 1.12 -24.86 -4.76
N ASN A 29 1.15 -25.81 -5.69
CA ASN A 29 2.02 -25.75 -6.87
C ASN A 29 1.22 -25.60 -8.18
N GLU A 30 -0.11 -25.59 -8.10
CA GLU A 30 -1.04 -25.33 -9.20
C GLU A 30 -2.16 -24.40 -8.71
N ASP A 31 -2.36 -23.26 -9.39
CA ASP A 31 -3.46 -22.33 -9.08
C ASP A 31 -4.80 -22.97 -9.48
N ASP A 32 -5.77 -22.83 -8.62
CA ASP A 32 -7.14 -23.34 -8.80
C ASP A 32 -8.17 -22.22 -9.02
N ASP A 33 -7.69 -20.99 -9.29
CA ASP A 33 -8.51 -19.79 -9.46
C ASP A 33 -9.34 -19.39 -8.22
N SER A 34 -9.03 -19.95 -7.06
CA SER A 34 -9.75 -19.67 -5.80
C SER A 34 -9.29 -18.41 -5.07
N CYS A 35 -8.33 -17.66 -5.61
CA CYS A 35 -7.70 -16.52 -4.93
C CYS A 35 -8.69 -15.42 -4.55
N ILE A 36 -8.73 -15.07 -3.26
CA ILE A 36 -9.56 -13.98 -2.73
C ILE A 36 -8.69 -12.74 -2.50
N LEU A 37 -8.82 -11.75 -3.39
CA LEU A 37 -8.14 -10.47 -3.27
C LEU A 37 -9.06 -9.43 -2.62
N ILE A 38 -8.63 -8.87 -1.50
CA ILE A 38 -9.35 -7.78 -0.81
C ILE A 38 -8.70 -6.43 -1.06
N ASN A 39 -9.40 -5.36 -0.69
CA ASN A 39 -8.92 -3.97 -0.77
C ASN A 39 -8.56 -3.46 -2.19
N THR A 40 -8.85 -4.22 -3.25
CA THR A 40 -8.54 -3.82 -4.63
C THR A 40 -9.21 -2.48 -5.01
N ALA A 41 -10.40 -2.21 -4.48
CA ALA A 41 -11.10 -0.95 -4.69
C ALA A 41 -10.37 0.27 -4.10
N ARG A 42 -9.48 0.06 -3.13
CA ARG A 42 -8.68 1.13 -2.49
C ARG A 42 -7.34 1.37 -3.17
N LEU A 43 -6.93 0.53 -4.12
CA LEU A 43 -5.71 0.70 -4.89
C LEU A 43 -5.95 1.63 -6.07
N GLY A 44 -4.91 2.34 -6.50
CA GLY A 44 -4.94 3.20 -7.68
C GLY A 44 -4.36 4.58 -7.42
N GLU A 45 -4.60 5.49 -8.34
CA GLU A 45 -4.13 6.86 -8.30
C GLU A 45 -5.16 7.78 -7.65
N TYR A 46 -4.68 8.70 -6.81
CA TYR A 46 -5.47 9.67 -6.08
C TYR A 46 -4.94 11.08 -6.32
N ALA A 47 -5.82 12.01 -6.69
CA ALA A 47 -5.53 13.43 -6.62
C ALA A 47 -5.58 13.86 -5.16
N VAL A 48 -4.49 14.39 -4.64
CA VAL A 48 -4.29 14.71 -3.23
C VAL A 48 -4.16 16.20 -3.03
N MET A 49 -4.97 16.73 -2.13
CA MET A 49 -4.76 18.03 -1.50
C MET A 49 -4.01 17.79 -0.18
N ASP A 50 -2.82 18.35 -0.06
CA ASP A 50 -1.92 18.24 1.07
C ASP A 50 -1.82 19.60 1.78
N SER A 51 -2.36 19.68 2.99
CA SER A 51 -2.15 20.84 3.86
C SER A 51 -0.99 20.54 4.80
N THR A 52 0.15 21.14 4.54
CA THR A 52 1.37 20.94 5.32
C THR A 52 1.62 22.10 6.25
N MET A 53 1.85 21.82 7.54
CA MET A 53 2.37 22.76 8.51
C MET A 53 3.86 22.52 8.71
N ASP A 54 4.66 23.55 8.57
CA ASP A 54 6.10 23.51 8.84
C ASP A 54 6.42 23.89 10.31
N TRP A 55 7.71 23.84 10.65
CA TRP A 55 8.22 24.16 11.99
C TRP A 55 7.94 25.62 12.42
N SER A 56 7.70 26.54 11.45
CA SER A 56 7.33 27.94 11.71
C SER A 56 5.84 28.13 11.97
N MET A 57 5.06 27.01 12.06
CA MET A 57 3.61 26.97 12.16
C MET A 57 2.90 27.64 10.96
N THR A 58 3.56 27.69 9.81
CA THR A 58 2.97 28.18 8.57
C THR A 58 2.34 27.02 7.79
N TRP A 59 1.12 27.25 7.30
CA TRP A 59 0.41 26.29 6.49
C TRP A 59 0.65 26.54 5.00
N TRP A 60 0.96 25.44 4.29
CA TRP A 60 1.12 25.41 2.85
C TRP A 60 0.16 24.40 2.25
N ILE A 61 -0.38 24.68 1.08
CA ILE A 61 -1.28 23.78 0.35
C ILE A 61 -0.59 23.36 -0.93
N TYR A 62 -0.57 22.05 -1.18
CA TYR A 62 -0.01 21.44 -2.37
C TYR A 62 -1.04 20.48 -2.98
N ASP A 63 -1.10 20.46 -4.31
CA ASP A 63 -1.89 19.51 -5.07
C ASP A 63 -0.93 18.62 -5.89
N TYR A 64 -1.08 17.32 -5.76
CA TYR A 64 -0.30 16.32 -6.49
C TYR A 64 -1.03 14.97 -6.50
N ASN A 65 -0.50 13.98 -7.23
CA ASN A 65 -1.06 12.66 -7.25
C ASN A 65 -0.26 11.71 -6.35
N VAL A 66 -0.96 10.85 -5.62
CA VAL A 66 -0.40 9.73 -4.87
C VAL A 66 -0.91 8.43 -5.47
N THR A 67 -0.02 7.48 -5.67
CA THR A 67 -0.41 6.12 -6.06
C THR A 67 -0.43 5.23 -4.82
N ILE A 68 -1.53 4.51 -4.63
CA ILE A 68 -1.65 3.45 -3.62
C ILE A 68 -1.62 2.13 -4.36
N GLU A 69 -0.60 1.34 -4.11
CA GLU A 69 -0.44 0.01 -4.68
C GLU A 69 -0.24 -1.04 -3.59
N ARG A 70 -0.39 -2.31 -3.97
CA ARG A 70 -0.19 -3.42 -3.04
C ARG A 70 1.29 -3.58 -2.71
N ASP A 71 1.59 -3.81 -1.46
CA ASP A 71 2.93 -4.29 -1.07
C ASP A 71 3.03 -5.80 -1.35
N SER A 72 4.18 -6.23 -1.87
CA SER A 72 4.37 -7.60 -2.34
C SER A 72 4.11 -8.63 -1.22
N CYS A 73 3.39 -9.69 -1.57
CA CYS A 73 3.11 -10.83 -0.68
C CYS A 73 2.49 -10.44 0.68
N ASN A 74 1.60 -9.43 0.66
CA ASN A 74 0.87 -9.01 1.83
C ASN A 74 -0.53 -8.52 1.43
N TYR A 75 -1.56 -9.30 1.75
CA TYR A 75 -2.93 -8.99 1.33
C TYR A 75 -3.52 -7.73 1.97
N GLU A 76 -3.01 -7.28 3.12
CA GLU A 76 -3.37 -6.02 3.77
C GLU A 76 -2.39 -4.89 3.44
N GLY A 77 -1.15 -5.25 3.06
CA GLY A 77 -0.05 -4.32 2.85
C GLY A 77 -0.22 -3.45 1.62
N ILE A 78 0.12 -2.18 1.78
CA ILE A 78 0.14 -1.19 0.71
C ILE A 78 1.40 -0.35 0.73
N LYS A 79 1.69 0.25 -0.43
CA LYS A 79 2.66 1.32 -0.61
C LYS A 79 1.95 2.56 -1.11
N MET A 80 2.22 3.69 -0.48
CA MET A 80 1.83 5.01 -0.96
C MET A 80 3.06 5.67 -1.59
N ILE A 81 2.99 5.98 -2.87
CA ILE A 81 4.09 6.53 -3.67
C ILE A 81 3.80 7.99 -3.97
N ASN A 82 4.84 8.81 -4.01
CA ASN A 82 4.79 10.25 -4.25
C ASN A 82 4.13 11.06 -3.13
N VAL A 83 4.18 10.58 -1.90
CA VAL A 83 3.71 11.35 -0.75
C VAL A 83 4.55 12.61 -0.59
N GLY A 84 3.90 13.76 -0.42
CA GLY A 84 4.57 15.05 -0.31
C GLY A 84 5.19 15.55 -1.62
N ASN A 85 4.72 15.04 -2.77
CA ASN A 85 5.25 15.37 -4.11
C ASN A 85 6.76 15.05 -4.24
N LYS A 86 7.18 13.92 -3.66
CA LYS A 86 8.59 13.46 -3.63
C LYS A 86 8.88 12.38 -4.68
N GLY A 87 7.92 12.05 -5.55
CA GLY A 87 8.06 10.98 -6.53
C GLY A 87 8.29 9.63 -5.86
N ASN A 88 9.18 8.83 -6.43
CA ASN A 88 9.58 7.54 -5.87
C ASN A 88 10.59 7.68 -4.70
N ASP A 89 11.01 8.90 -4.37
CA ASP A 89 11.96 9.12 -3.29
C ASP A 89 11.31 8.97 -1.91
N LEU A 90 9.98 9.10 -1.81
CA LEU A 90 9.27 8.84 -0.57
C LEU A 90 8.15 7.84 -0.79
N ILE A 91 8.39 6.61 -0.34
CA ILE A 91 7.42 5.53 -0.32
C ILE A 91 7.05 5.28 1.14
N ILE A 92 5.76 5.36 1.44
CA ILE A 92 5.22 5.06 2.76
C ILE A 92 4.50 3.72 2.69
N THR A 93 4.92 2.77 3.53
CA THR A 93 4.23 1.48 3.66
C THR A 93 3.15 1.56 4.74
N GLY A 94 2.10 0.79 4.57
CA GLY A 94 0.99 0.73 5.51
C GLY A 94 0.13 -0.51 5.30
N LYS A 95 -1.01 -0.52 5.98
CA LYS A 95 -2.02 -1.58 5.87
C LYS A 95 -3.39 -0.98 5.70
N ILE A 96 -4.26 -1.69 4.98
CA ILE A 96 -5.68 -1.39 4.88
C ILE A 96 -6.46 -2.53 5.54
N ILE A 97 -7.18 -2.20 6.60
CA ILE A 97 -8.05 -3.14 7.32
C ILE A 97 -9.47 -2.55 7.30
N GLY A 98 -10.34 -3.11 6.47
CA GLY A 98 -11.66 -2.51 6.19
C GLY A 98 -11.50 -1.12 5.56
N ASP A 99 -12.01 -0.11 6.26
CA ASP A 99 -11.86 1.29 5.85
C ASP A 99 -10.70 2.02 6.55
N SER A 100 -9.98 1.35 7.44
CA SER A 100 -8.86 1.95 8.17
C SER A 100 -7.57 1.85 7.36
N LEU A 101 -6.83 2.96 7.30
CA LEU A 101 -5.46 3.05 6.80
C LEU A 101 -4.52 3.19 7.99
N ILE A 102 -3.64 2.22 8.18
CA ILE A 102 -2.69 2.17 9.30
C ILE A 102 -1.29 2.33 8.73
N ILE A 103 -0.58 3.35 9.17
CA ILE A 103 0.81 3.63 8.78
C ILE A 103 1.67 3.46 10.03
N PRO A 104 2.51 2.41 10.11
CA PRO A 104 3.42 2.22 11.23
C PRO A 104 4.56 3.23 11.20
N SER A 105 5.19 3.44 12.36
CA SER A 105 6.45 4.18 12.40
C SER A 105 7.48 3.51 11.50
N GLN A 106 8.12 4.30 10.63
CA GLN A 106 9.05 3.79 9.64
C GLN A 106 10.08 4.84 9.22
N PHE A 107 11.17 4.36 8.65
CA PHE A 107 12.18 5.20 7.99
C PHE A 107 12.08 5.01 6.49
N SER A 108 11.91 6.09 5.73
CA SER A 108 11.86 6.04 4.27
C SER A 108 12.60 7.23 3.68
N SER A 109 13.59 6.96 2.83
CA SER A 109 14.34 7.96 2.05
C SER A 109 14.89 9.13 2.87
N GLY A 110 15.32 8.86 4.10
CA GLY A 110 15.85 9.89 5.01
C GLY A 110 14.77 10.65 5.80
N TYR A 111 13.53 10.20 5.78
CA TYR A 111 12.45 10.74 6.61
C TYR A 111 12.06 9.72 7.68
N GLU A 112 11.94 10.19 8.91
CA GLU A 112 11.32 9.42 10.00
C GLU A 112 9.83 9.73 10.01
N ILE A 113 9.01 8.72 9.77
CA ILE A 113 7.56 8.82 9.70
C ILE A 113 7.00 8.20 10.99
N PHE A 114 6.17 8.95 11.70
CA PHE A 114 5.55 8.48 12.93
C PHE A 114 4.29 7.67 12.64
N GLU A 115 3.99 6.74 13.54
CA GLU A 115 2.77 5.95 13.47
C GLU A 115 1.55 6.86 13.39
N THR A 116 0.68 6.57 12.45
CA THR A 116 -0.56 7.29 12.25
C THR A 116 -1.65 6.42 11.66
N ASN A 117 -2.89 6.87 11.83
CA ASN A 117 -4.05 6.23 11.27
C ASN A 117 -4.80 7.21 10.37
N GLY A 118 -5.30 6.67 9.28
CA GLY A 118 -6.21 7.33 8.37
C GLY A 118 -7.45 6.47 8.11
N TYR A 119 -8.27 6.90 7.19
CA TYR A 119 -9.45 6.15 6.79
C TYR A 119 -9.82 6.42 5.34
N PHE A 120 -10.54 5.46 4.75
CA PHE A 120 -11.19 5.60 3.46
C PHE A 120 -12.67 5.90 3.66
N LEU A 121 -13.20 6.79 2.85
CA LEU A 121 -14.61 7.08 2.76
C LEU A 121 -14.99 7.19 1.28
N ASN A 122 -15.78 6.23 0.79
CA ASN A 122 -16.07 6.09 -0.63
C ASN A 122 -14.76 6.04 -1.45
N ASP A 123 -14.61 6.92 -2.45
CA ASP A 123 -13.44 7.03 -3.33
C ASP A 123 -12.37 7.99 -2.79
N SER A 124 -12.38 8.27 -1.51
CA SER A 124 -11.44 9.20 -0.90
C SER A 124 -10.73 8.57 0.28
N PHE A 125 -9.50 9.02 0.55
CA PHE A 125 -8.81 8.74 1.80
C PHE A 125 -8.47 10.03 2.55
N PHE A 126 -8.30 9.89 3.87
CA PHE A 126 -7.89 10.96 4.77
C PHE A 126 -6.83 10.39 5.72
N VAL A 127 -5.69 11.05 5.79
CA VAL A 127 -4.62 10.68 6.73
C VAL A 127 -3.82 11.90 7.14
N GLN A 128 -3.44 11.94 8.42
CA GLN A 128 -2.51 12.92 8.95
C GLN A 128 -1.15 12.23 9.12
N ILE A 129 -0.10 12.77 8.53
CA ILE A 129 1.26 12.21 8.58
C ILE A 129 2.17 13.22 9.23
N MET A 130 2.87 12.83 10.29
CA MET A 130 3.96 13.58 10.85
C MET A 130 5.28 12.92 10.45
N TYR A 131 6.22 13.73 9.95
CA TYR A 131 7.57 13.25 9.66
C TYR A 131 8.64 14.26 10.06
N LEU A 132 9.82 13.73 10.37
CA LEU A 132 11.03 14.51 10.64
C LEU A 132 12.05 14.34 9.51
N THR A 133 12.75 15.43 9.21
CA THR A 133 13.94 15.40 8.34
C THR A 133 15.17 15.20 9.21
N PRO A 134 15.91 14.08 9.11
CA PRO A 134 17.01 13.76 10.01
C PRO A 134 18.18 14.76 9.98
N ILE A 135 18.39 15.40 8.83
CA ILE A 135 19.55 16.26 8.60
C ILE A 135 19.36 17.63 9.28
N PHE A 136 18.13 18.14 9.35
CA PHE A 136 17.82 19.47 9.85
C PHE A 136 16.95 19.47 11.11
N GLY A 137 16.40 18.32 11.49
CA GLY A 137 15.46 18.21 12.63
C GLY A 137 14.11 18.88 12.38
N ASP A 138 13.81 19.24 11.14
CA ASP A 138 12.56 19.90 10.80
C ASP A 138 11.40 18.93 10.89
N ALA A 139 10.37 19.32 11.65
CA ALA A 139 9.12 18.57 11.77
C ALA A 139 8.07 19.14 10.82
N TYR A 140 7.38 18.25 10.14
CA TYR A 140 6.27 18.58 9.25
C TYR A 140 5.04 17.77 9.61
N LEU A 141 3.90 18.45 9.66
CA LEU A 141 2.59 17.84 9.83
C LEU A 141 1.81 17.99 8.52
N LYS A 142 1.45 16.88 7.92
CA LYS A 142 0.68 16.83 6.68
C LYS A 142 -0.70 16.28 6.91
N ASN A 143 -1.71 17.00 6.44
CA ASN A 143 -3.07 16.50 6.34
C ASN A 143 -3.36 16.20 4.88
N LEU A 144 -3.44 14.92 4.53
CA LEU A 144 -3.68 14.46 3.17
C LEU A 144 -5.16 14.11 3.00
N LYS A 145 -5.76 14.67 1.97
CA LYS A 145 -7.08 14.31 1.48
C LYS A 145 -6.95 13.91 0.03
N GLY A 146 -7.03 12.62 -0.25
CA GLY A 146 -6.96 12.07 -1.60
C GLY A 146 -8.33 11.68 -2.13
N LYS A 147 -8.62 12.02 -3.39
CA LYS A 147 -9.79 11.54 -4.14
C LYS A 147 -9.32 10.67 -5.30
N LYS A 148 -9.86 9.46 -5.41
CA LYS A 148 -9.48 8.50 -6.44
C LYS A 148 -9.76 9.04 -7.84
N ILE A 149 -8.78 8.89 -8.72
CA ILE A 149 -8.90 9.21 -10.13
C ILE A 149 -9.52 8.00 -10.82
N ILE A 150 -10.76 8.16 -11.28
CA ILE A 150 -11.46 7.12 -12.03
C ILE A 150 -11.24 7.44 -13.51
N ASN A 151 -10.36 6.68 -14.17
CA ASN A 151 -10.24 6.74 -15.62
C ASN A 151 -11.47 6.04 -16.23
N ILE A 152 -12.46 6.81 -16.63
CA ILE A 152 -13.55 6.29 -17.47
C ILE A 152 -12.92 6.10 -18.87
N LEU A 153 -12.52 4.86 -19.16
CA LEU A 153 -12.17 4.49 -20.53
C LEU A 153 -13.44 4.61 -21.38
N ASN A 154 -13.52 5.65 -22.19
CA ASN A 154 -14.53 5.82 -23.24
C ASN A 154 -14.27 4.84 -24.38
#